data_2ff4ebed910d284f0d45e6b965ec5474
#
_entry.id   2ff4ebed910d284f0d45e6b965ec5474
#
_cell.length_a   1.000
_cell.length_b   1.000
_cell.length_c   1.000
_cell.angle_alpha   90.00
_cell.angle_beta   90.00
_cell.angle_gamma   90.00
#
_symmetry.space_group_name_H-M   'P 1'
#
loop_
_entity.id
_entity.type
_entity.pdbx_description
1 polymer ?
#
loop_
_entity_poly.entity_id
_entity_poly.type
_entity_poly.pdbx_seq_one_letter_code
_entity_poly.pdbx_strand_id
1 'polypeptide(L)'
;MPQIAALRFSILASVLCGNQFCRLPEQRFNDTAMALKFDTSFDPAYGRGVTVALEVLRVTAKNPSPFTFHGTNSYIVGRDTLAVIDPGPDDEAHFQTLLKVIANRPVSHIFVSHTHRDHSPLAARLKARTGAIVLAEGPHRPARPLRIGEINPLDASADTGFVPDVTLPDDTLVEGDGWTIRTVLTPGHTANHAAFALEGTGILFSADHVMAWATSIVAPPDGAMADYMASLDRLIARGDRLLLPGHGGPVTAPRSFMRGLKTHRKMRERAILERIRDSDRTIPDMVKAIYRDTDPRLHGAAGLSVLAHLEDLVARGLVATQGDPAIDGVFVPVG
;
A
#
# COMPACT_ATOMS: atom_id res chain seq x y z
N MET A 1 19.37 18.20 -56.35
CA MET A 1 20.07 17.19 -57.18
C MET A 1 21.51 17.15 -56.73
N PRO A 2 22.17 16.01 -56.57
CA PRO A 2 21.81 14.61 -56.81
C PRO A 2 21.96 13.78 -55.53
N GLN A 3 21.74 12.53 -55.37
CA GLN A 3 21.45 11.30 -56.07
C GLN A 3 21.46 10.16 -55.06
N ILE A 4 20.47 9.39 -55.11
CA ILE A 4 20.15 8.02 -54.78
C ILE A 4 21.32 7.05 -54.93
N ALA A 5 21.52 6.12 -53.99
CA ALA A 5 22.05 4.81 -54.28
C ALA A 5 21.46 3.76 -53.32
N ALA A 6 20.56 2.97 -53.87
CA ALA A 6 20.11 1.70 -53.35
C ALA A 6 21.08 0.59 -53.70
N LEU A 7 21.35 -0.33 -52.77
CA LEU A 7 21.99 -1.61 -53.14
C LEU A 7 21.15 -2.76 -52.56
N ARG A 8 20.51 -3.47 -53.48
CA ARG A 8 19.99 -4.84 -53.33
C ARG A 8 21.15 -5.81 -53.43
N PHE A 9 21.18 -6.86 -52.63
CA PHE A 9 21.77 -8.14 -53.06
C PHE A 9 20.93 -9.32 -52.60
N SER A 10 20.88 -10.25 -53.54
CA SER A 10 19.98 -11.38 -53.72
C SER A 10 20.33 -12.62 -52.90
N ILE A 11 19.30 -13.41 -52.74
CA ILE A 11 19.12 -14.82 -52.45
C ILE A 11 20.15 -15.74 -53.12
N LEU A 12 20.68 -16.72 -52.36
CA LEU A 12 20.91 -18.06 -52.88
C LEU A 12 20.72 -19.10 -51.77
N ALA A 13 19.83 -20.03 -52.05
CA ALA A 13 19.54 -21.20 -51.24
C ALA A 13 20.60 -22.29 -51.54
N SER A 14 20.93 -23.10 -50.53
CA SER A 14 21.32 -24.49 -50.75
C SER A 14 21.03 -25.33 -49.49
N VAL A 15 20.23 -26.33 -49.68
CA VAL A 15 19.85 -27.44 -48.85
C VAL A 15 21.06 -28.31 -48.52
N LEU A 16 21.21 -28.78 -47.27
CA LEU A 16 21.55 -30.17 -46.93
C LEU A 16 21.41 -30.43 -45.41
N CYS A 17 20.58 -31.32 -45.15
CA CYS A 17 20.38 -32.36 -44.13
C CYS A 17 21.37 -32.43 -42.95
N GLY A 18 20.84 -32.50 -41.71
CA GLY A 18 21.58 -32.93 -40.53
C GLY A 18 20.79 -32.67 -39.23
N ASN A 19 20.00 -33.67 -38.78
CA ASN A 19 19.37 -33.69 -37.48
C ASN A 19 20.38 -33.51 -36.34
N GLN A 20 20.45 -32.34 -35.72
CA GLN A 20 20.90 -32.15 -34.37
C GLN A 20 20.02 -31.08 -33.71
N PHE A 21 19.23 -31.53 -32.78
CA PHE A 21 18.54 -30.65 -31.82
C PHE A 21 19.58 -29.81 -31.07
N CYS A 22 19.85 -28.62 -31.56
CA CYS A 22 20.57 -27.62 -30.81
C CYS A 22 19.62 -27.11 -29.72
N ARG A 23 19.67 -27.75 -28.54
CA ARG A 23 19.10 -27.20 -27.34
C ARG A 23 19.84 -25.89 -27.09
N LEU A 24 19.17 -24.77 -27.28
CA LEU A 24 19.59 -23.50 -26.72
C LEU A 24 19.79 -23.71 -25.20
N PRO A 25 20.88 -23.23 -24.60
CA PRO A 25 21.04 -23.32 -23.16
C PRO A 25 19.87 -22.56 -22.54
N GLU A 26 19.09 -23.24 -21.68
CA GLU A 26 18.22 -22.59 -20.73
C GLU A 26 19.07 -21.54 -19.99
N GLN A 27 18.87 -20.28 -20.36
CA GLN A 27 19.34 -19.20 -19.51
C GLN A 27 18.60 -19.40 -18.18
N ARG A 28 19.27 -20.08 -17.25
CA ARG A 28 18.93 -19.98 -15.84
C ARG A 28 19.08 -18.50 -15.52
N PHE A 29 17.96 -17.79 -15.54
CA PHE A 29 17.88 -16.52 -14.86
C PHE A 29 18.28 -16.81 -13.42
N ASN A 30 19.47 -16.39 -13.07
CA ASN A 30 19.94 -16.34 -11.70
C ASN A 30 19.07 -15.26 -11.02
N ASP A 31 17.84 -15.62 -10.68
CA ASP A 31 16.93 -14.86 -9.82
C ASP A 31 17.41 -15.03 -8.38
N THR A 32 18.58 -14.48 -8.08
CA THR A 32 18.86 -14.00 -6.75
C THR A 32 18.03 -12.73 -6.57
N ALA A 33 16.70 -12.88 -6.58
CA ALA A 33 15.79 -11.87 -6.08
C ALA A 33 16.27 -11.60 -4.65
N MET A 34 16.86 -10.42 -4.44
CA MET A 34 17.24 -10.01 -3.08
C MET A 34 15.99 -10.15 -2.24
N ALA A 35 15.99 -11.08 -1.28
CA ALA A 35 14.87 -11.31 -0.39
C ALA A 35 14.47 -9.96 0.21
N LEU A 36 13.18 -9.63 0.12
CA LEU A 36 12.64 -8.40 0.71
C LEU A 36 13.02 -8.38 2.19
N LYS A 37 13.82 -7.40 2.58
CA LYS A 37 14.27 -7.24 3.96
C LYS A 37 13.44 -6.15 4.62
N PHE A 38 12.65 -6.55 5.61
CA PHE A 38 11.93 -5.61 6.45
C PHE A 38 12.86 -5.00 7.50
N ASP A 39 12.66 -3.71 7.77
CA ASP A 39 13.35 -2.99 8.84
C ASP A 39 12.40 -2.85 10.04
N THR A 40 12.70 -3.60 11.08
CA THR A 40 11.98 -3.56 12.36
C THR A 40 12.69 -2.71 13.41
N SER A 41 13.79 -2.03 13.04
CA SER A 41 14.49 -1.08 13.91
C SER A 41 13.75 0.24 13.93
N PHE A 42 13.04 0.54 15.03
CA PHE A 42 12.23 1.74 15.16
C PHE A 42 12.11 2.21 16.59
N ASP A 43 12.47 3.47 16.85
CA ASP A 43 12.17 4.18 18.09
C ASP A 43 10.90 5.02 17.90
N PRO A 44 9.76 4.66 18.53
CA PRO A 44 8.54 5.45 18.44
C PRO A 44 8.65 6.82 19.09
N ALA A 45 9.56 6.99 20.04
CA ALA A 45 9.79 8.25 20.76
C ALA A 45 8.50 8.87 21.30
N TYR A 46 7.66 8.06 21.95
CA TYR A 46 6.34 8.49 22.45
C TYR A 46 6.39 9.81 23.24
N GLY A 47 5.36 10.64 23.10
CA GLY A 47 5.20 11.90 23.82
C GLY A 47 6.07 13.05 23.30
N ARG A 48 6.73 12.91 22.15
CA ARG A 48 7.55 13.96 21.53
C ARG A 48 7.51 13.91 20.01
N GLY A 49 7.78 15.06 19.38
CA GLY A 49 8.04 15.14 17.94
C GLY A 49 9.48 14.75 17.61
N VAL A 50 9.68 14.01 16.51
CA VAL A 50 10.98 13.63 15.97
C VAL A 50 11.13 14.24 14.59
N THR A 51 12.19 15.01 14.35
CA THR A 51 12.50 15.52 13.01
C THR A 51 12.93 14.35 12.12
N VAL A 52 12.18 14.11 11.04
CA VAL A 52 12.43 13.02 10.07
C VAL A 52 12.91 13.56 8.72
N ALA A 53 12.65 14.84 8.45
CA ALA A 53 13.19 15.59 7.31
C ALA A 53 13.14 17.09 7.63
N LEU A 54 13.68 17.93 6.75
CA LEU A 54 13.56 19.38 6.88
C LEU A 54 12.08 19.77 6.95
N GLU A 55 11.71 20.48 8.03
CA GLU A 55 10.35 20.96 8.29
C GLU A 55 9.28 19.83 8.32
N VAL A 56 9.70 18.59 8.64
CA VAL A 56 8.80 17.45 8.83
C VAL A 56 9.09 16.79 10.17
N LEU A 57 8.09 16.82 11.06
CA LEU A 57 8.11 16.15 12.35
C LEU A 57 7.20 14.92 12.31
N ARG A 58 7.64 13.83 12.92
CA ARG A 58 6.81 12.64 13.22
C ARG A 58 6.40 12.64 14.68
N VAL A 59 5.15 12.35 14.97
CA VAL A 59 4.63 12.07 16.31
C VAL A 59 3.97 10.71 16.26
N THR A 60 4.45 9.75 17.06
CA THR A 60 3.91 8.39 17.06
C THR A 60 2.93 8.19 18.21
N ALA A 61 1.71 7.75 17.91
CA ALA A 61 0.70 7.36 18.89
C ALA A 61 1.10 6.06 19.59
N LYS A 62 0.72 5.91 20.87
CA LYS A 62 1.02 4.70 21.65
C LYS A 62 -0.12 3.69 21.55
N ASN A 63 -0.35 3.19 20.34
CA ASN A 63 -1.36 2.18 20.01
C ASN A 63 -0.73 0.92 19.38
N PRO A 64 0.26 0.26 20.05
CA PRO A 64 0.96 -0.88 19.48
C PRO A 64 0.03 -2.08 19.31
N SER A 65 0.13 -2.73 18.15
CA SER A 65 -0.61 -3.96 17.82
C SER A 65 0.14 -4.75 16.73
N PRO A 66 -0.30 -5.98 16.42
CA PRO A 66 0.24 -6.70 15.26
C PRO A 66 0.04 -5.99 13.92
N PHE A 67 -0.84 -4.99 13.84
CA PHE A 67 -1.15 -4.24 12.62
C PHE A 67 -0.53 -2.84 12.58
N THR A 68 -0.27 -2.26 13.74
CA THR A 68 0.27 -0.90 13.89
C THR A 68 1.73 -0.88 14.32
N PHE A 69 2.35 -2.07 14.53
CA PHE A 69 3.72 -2.22 15.05
C PHE A 69 3.87 -1.54 16.41
N HIS A 70 4.65 -0.45 16.49
CA HIS A 70 4.78 0.36 17.71
C HIS A 70 3.72 1.46 17.81
N GLY A 71 2.92 1.68 16.79
CA GLY A 71 1.85 2.66 16.75
C GLY A 71 1.81 3.47 15.48
N THR A 72 0.82 4.35 15.37
CA THR A 72 0.54 5.15 14.18
C THR A 72 1.35 6.44 14.18
N ASN A 73 1.92 6.79 13.04
CA ASN A 73 2.68 8.00 12.81
C ASN A 73 1.79 9.12 12.28
N SER A 74 1.69 10.21 13.02
CA SER A 74 1.20 11.49 12.52
C SER A 74 2.38 12.32 12.04
N TYR A 75 2.22 13.06 10.95
CA TYR A 75 3.27 13.95 10.46
C TYR A 75 2.83 15.40 10.52
N ILE A 76 3.72 16.28 10.95
CA ILE A 76 3.53 17.73 10.99
C ILE A 76 4.51 18.33 9.99
N VAL A 77 3.98 19.01 8.98
CA VAL A 77 4.73 19.59 7.85
C VAL A 77 4.64 21.10 7.91
N GLY A 78 5.75 21.77 7.67
CA GLY A 78 5.84 23.21 7.63
C GLY A 78 6.56 23.83 8.82
N ARG A 79 6.81 25.14 8.73
CA ARG A 79 7.56 25.92 9.71
C ARG A 79 6.66 26.86 10.51
N ASP A 80 6.04 27.79 9.85
CA ASP A 80 5.25 28.86 10.48
C ASP A 80 3.75 28.55 10.44
N THR A 81 3.24 28.08 9.32
CA THR A 81 1.89 27.51 9.16
C THR A 81 1.99 26.03 8.80
N LEU A 82 1.26 25.20 9.50
CA LEU A 82 1.42 23.75 9.48
C LEU A 82 0.33 23.05 8.69
N ALA A 83 0.73 21.94 8.06
CA ALA A 83 -0.17 20.82 7.72
C ALA A 83 0.05 19.67 8.69
N VAL A 84 -1.01 18.92 8.99
CA VAL A 84 -0.95 17.66 9.75
C VAL A 84 -1.44 16.54 8.84
N ILE A 85 -0.69 15.45 8.74
CA ILE A 85 -1.05 14.26 7.99
C ILE A 85 -1.33 13.13 8.98
N ASP A 86 -2.49 12.50 8.86
CA ASP A 86 -3.00 11.44 9.73
C ASP A 86 -2.92 11.82 11.22
N PRO A 87 -3.87 12.56 11.74
CA PRO A 87 -3.85 13.02 13.13
C PRO A 87 -3.92 11.87 14.15
N GLY A 88 -4.26 10.65 13.72
CA GLY A 88 -4.15 9.43 14.50
C GLY A 88 -5.43 8.97 15.20
N PRO A 89 -5.30 7.96 16.08
CA PRO A 89 -6.42 7.39 16.82
C PRO A 89 -7.01 8.38 17.83
N ASP A 90 -8.27 8.17 18.23
CA ASP A 90 -8.89 8.94 19.31
C ASP A 90 -8.25 8.59 20.69
N ASP A 91 -7.05 9.10 20.88
CA ASP A 91 -6.23 8.95 22.09
C ASP A 91 -5.86 10.31 22.65
N GLU A 92 -6.21 10.55 23.92
CA GLU A 92 -5.98 11.85 24.57
C GLU A 92 -4.50 12.18 24.70
N ALA A 93 -3.66 11.20 25.04
CA ALA A 93 -2.22 11.44 25.23
C ALA A 93 -1.55 11.80 23.91
N HIS A 94 -1.98 11.15 22.81
CA HIS A 94 -1.51 11.49 21.47
C HIS A 94 -1.98 12.89 21.04
N PHE A 95 -3.25 13.21 21.27
CA PHE A 95 -3.80 14.54 20.97
C PHE A 95 -3.03 15.66 21.71
N GLN A 96 -2.78 15.49 23.01
CA GLN A 96 -1.99 16.46 23.77
C GLN A 96 -0.55 16.55 23.27
N THR A 97 0.03 15.43 22.83
CA THR A 97 1.37 15.44 22.24
C THR A 97 1.40 16.22 20.92
N LEU A 98 0.39 16.02 20.05
CA LEU A 98 0.26 16.81 18.81
C LEU A 98 0.19 18.31 19.12
N LEU A 99 -0.69 18.73 20.05
CA LEU A 99 -0.83 20.13 20.43
C LEU A 99 0.47 20.72 21.00
N LYS A 100 1.18 19.97 21.82
CA LYS A 100 2.49 20.36 22.36
C LYS A 100 3.53 20.56 21.23
N VAL A 101 3.58 19.67 20.24
CA VAL A 101 4.52 19.75 19.13
C VAL A 101 4.14 20.86 18.14
N ILE A 102 2.86 21.09 17.91
CA ILE A 102 2.32 22.23 17.14
C ILE A 102 2.74 23.56 17.79
N ALA A 103 2.80 23.61 19.12
CA ALA A 103 3.33 24.77 19.88
C ALA A 103 2.64 26.10 19.51
N ASN A 104 1.32 26.11 19.42
CA ASN A 104 0.46 27.24 19.06
C ASN A 104 0.69 27.83 17.63
N ARG A 105 1.48 27.18 16.78
CA ARG A 105 1.55 27.56 15.37
C ARG A 105 0.20 27.28 14.68
N PRO A 106 -0.20 28.13 13.73
CA PRO A 106 -1.41 27.89 12.96
C PRO A 106 -1.33 26.54 12.23
N VAL A 107 -2.40 25.75 12.29
CA VAL A 107 -2.60 24.57 11.45
C VAL A 107 -3.67 24.93 10.42
N SER A 108 -3.31 24.97 9.16
CA SER A 108 -4.23 25.34 8.07
C SER A 108 -4.96 24.14 7.50
N HIS A 109 -4.29 22.99 7.43
CA HIS A 109 -4.80 21.79 6.76
C HIS A 109 -4.51 20.52 7.57
N ILE A 110 -5.48 19.61 7.53
CA ILE A 110 -5.37 18.24 8.06
C ILE A 110 -5.64 17.30 6.89
N PHE A 111 -4.64 16.51 6.52
CA PHE A 111 -4.76 15.47 5.50
C PHE A 111 -5.01 14.13 6.17
N VAL A 112 -5.96 13.36 5.64
CA VAL A 112 -6.23 11.99 6.08
C VAL A 112 -5.99 11.06 4.92
N SER A 113 -5.07 10.10 5.11
CA SER A 113 -4.67 9.16 4.06
C SER A 113 -5.77 8.14 3.75
N HIS A 114 -6.40 7.62 4.78
CA HIS A 114 -7.51 6.67 4.69
C HIS A 114 -8.28 6.62 6.02
N THR A 115 -9.38 5.91 6.03
CA THR A 115 -10.36 5.96 7.11
C THR A 115 -10.25 4.80 8.10
N HIS A 116 -9.05 4.27 8.38
CA HIS A 116 -8.89 3.40 9.54
C HIS A 116 -8.87 4.21 10.84
N ARG A 117 -9.39 3.60 11.91
CA ARG A 117 -9.55 4.23 13.24
C ARG A 117 -8.27 4.63 13.92
N ASP A 118 -7.15 4.26 13.40
CA ASP A 118 -5.86 4.68 13.91
C ASP A 118 -5.26 5.86 13.11
N HIS A 119 -5.91 6.32 12.03
CA HIS A 119 -5.48 7.45 11.21
C HIS A 119 -6.41 8.67 11.28
N SER A 120 -7.72 8.48 11.19
CA SER A 120 -8.69 9.56 10.96
C SER A 120 -9.36 10.16 12.21
N PRO A 121 -9.62 9.45 13.32
CA PRO A 121 -10.57 9.90 14.35
C PRO A 121 -10.21 11.24 14.99
N LEU A 122 -8.93 11.52 15.20
CA LEU A 122 -8.53 12.82 15.79
C LEU A 122 -8.70 14.00 14.83
N ALA A 123 -9.03 13.79 13.54
CA ALA A 123 -9.20 14.88 12.58
C ALA A 123 -10.28 15.89 13.04
N ALA A 124 -11.44 15.41 13.48
CA ALA A 124 -12.52 16.27 13.97
C ALA A 124 -12.13 17.09 15.20
N ARG A 125 -11.45 16.48 16.17
CA ARG A 125 -10.98 17.16 17.38
C ARG A 125 -9.89 18.19 17.07
N LEU A 126 -8.95 17.84 16.21
CA LEU A 126 -7.86 18.74 15.80
C LEU A 126 -8.42 19.92 15.00
N LYS A 127 -9.37 19.67 14.08
CA LYS A 127 -10.12 20.73 13.39
C LYS A 127 -10.82 21.66 14.38
N ALA A 128 -11.57 21.11 15.33
CA ALA A 128 -12.28 21.94 16.34
C ALA A 128 -11.32 22.81 17.16
N ARG A 129 -10.08 22.35 17.39
CA ARG A 129 -9.06 23.09 18.17
C ARG A 129 -8.30 24.13 17.35
N THR A 130 -8.12 23.92 16.04
CA THR A 130 -7.24 24.72 15.18
C THR A 130 -7.97 25.54 14.14
N GLY A 131 -9.19 25.16 13.76
CA GLY A 131 -9.92 25.73 12.63
C GLY A 131 -9.43 25.21 11.27
N ALA A 132 -8.54 24.22 11.23
CA ALA A 132 -7.98 23.66 9.99
C ALA A 132 -9.04 23.00 9.12
N ILE A 133 -8.81 23.00 7.81
CA ILE A 133 -9.64 22.29 6.82
C ILE A 133 -9.20 20.83 6.77
N VAL A 134 -10.15 19.89 6.80
CA VAL A 134 -9.89 18.44 6.69
C VAL A 134 -10.04 17.99 5.24
N LEU A 135 -8.98 17.38 4.71
CA LEU A 135 -8.87 16.92 3.34
C LEU A 135 -8.59 15.42 3.30
N ALA A 136 -9.28 14.72 2.42
CA ALA A 136 -9.06 13.29 2.16
C ALA A 136 -9.56 12.93 0.76
N GLU A 137 -9.26 11.72 0.28
CA GLU A 137 -9.85 11.20 -0.96
C GLU A 137 -11.38 11.11 -0.88
N GLY A 138 -11.93 10.79 0.29
CA GLY A 138 -13.36 10.72 0.53
C GLY A 138 -13.71 9.97 1.82
N PRO A 139 -15.01 9.72 2.06
CA PRO A 139 -15.47 8.94 3.19
C PRO A 139 -15.07 7.46 3.03
N HIS A 140 -15.24 6.70 4.12
CA HIS A 140 -15.06 5.25 4.09
C HIS A 140 -16.00 4.60 3.07
N ARG A 141 -15.46 3.70 2.26
CA ARG A 141 -16.21 2.84 1.35
C ARG A 141 -15.45 1.56 1.03
N PRO A 142 -16.13 0.46 0.76
CA PRO A 142 -15.48 -0.74 0.27
C PRO A 142 -14.98 -0.57 -1.17
N ALA A 143 -13.98 -1.35 -1.57
CA ALA A 143 -13.45 -1.40 -2.94
C ALA A 143 -14.43 -2.06 -3.93
N ARG A 144 -15.32 -2.90 -3.41
CA ARG A 144 -16.44 -3.49 -4.15
C ARG A 144 -17.70 -3.55 -3.29
N PRO A 145 -18.88 -3.62 -3.87
CA PRO A 145 -20.10 -3.86 -3.11
C PRO A 145 -19.98 -5.12 -2.23
N LEU A 146 -20.60 -5.07 -1.05
CA LEU A 146 -20.79 -6.25 -0.22
C LEU A 146 -21.69 -7.24 -0.96
N ARG A 147 -21.33 -8.52 -0.88
CA ARG A 147 -22.13 -9.62 -1.40
C ARG A 147 -23.29 -9.94 -0.46
N ILE A 148 -24.31 -10.63 -0.96
CA ILE A 148 -25.46 -11.00 -0.12
C ILE A 148 -24.98 -11.88 1.04
N GLY A 149 -25.23 -11.44 2.27
CA GLY A 149 -24.83 -12.15 3.50
C GLY A 149 -23.35 -11.94 3.90
N GLU A 150 -22.57 -11.20 3.15
CA GLU A 150 -21.18 -10.88 3.52
C GLU A 150 -21.14 -9.87 4.68
N ILE A 151 -20.33 -10.19 5.67
CA ILE A 151 -20.01 -9.27 6.77
C ILE A 151 -18.60 -8.75 6.49
N ASN A 152 -18.41 -7.43 6.54
CA ASN A 152 -17.07 -6.85 6.44
C ASN A 152 -16.29 -7.14 7.74
N PRO A 153 -15.23 -7.97 7.70
CA PRO A 153 -14.46 -8.31 8.88
C PRO A 153 -13.65 -7.14 9.44
N LEU A 154 -13.50 -6.05 8.66
CA LEU A 154 -12.72 -4.87 9.02
C LEU A 154 -13.58 -3.68 9.46
N ASP A 155 -14.91 -3.80 9.47
CA ASP A 155 -15.84 -2.73 9.85
C ASP A 155 -15.51 -2.10 11.22
N ALA A 156 -15.08 -2.94 12.18
CA ALA A 156 -14.69 -2.48 13.50
C ALA A 156 -13.42 -1.60 13.49
N SER A 157 -12.59 -1.70 12.48
CA SER A 157 -11.39 -0.91 12.29
C SER A 157 -11.59 0.32 11.40
N ALA A 158 -12.76 0.45 10.76
CA ALA A 158 -13.09 1.56 9.89
C ALA A 158 -13.77 2.72 10.66
N ASP A 159 -13.38 3.94 10.32
CA ASP A 159 -14.07 5.18 10.74
C ASP A 159 -15.16 5.51 9.71
N THR A 160 -16.26 4.80 9.81
CA THR A 160 -17.40 4.92 8.87
C THR A 160 -18.13 6.26 8.98
N GLY A 161 -17.91 7.02 10.07
CA GLY A 161 -18.48 8.36 10.27
C GLY A 161 -17.60 9.48 9.71
N PHE A 162 -16.41 9.19 9.22
CA PHE A 162 -15.49 10.22 8.70
C PHE A 162 -16.01 10.86 7.42
N VAL A 163 -16.06 12.19 7.41
CA VAL A 163 -16.37 12.99 6.22
C VAL A 163 -15.38 14.16 6.13
N PRO A 164 -14.59 14.28 5.06
CA PRO A 164 -13.69 15.42 4.88
C PRO A 164 -14.47 16.69 4.53
N ASP A 165 -13.89 17.86 4.79
CA ASP A 165 -14.43 19.14 4.30
C ASP A 165 -14.23 19.29 2.79
N VAL A 166 -13.11 18.76 2.30
CA VAL A 166 -12.74 18.81 0.88
C VAL A 166 -12.30 17.42 0.44
N THR A 167 -12.94 16.92 -0.58
CA THR A 167 -12.52 15.70 -1.28
C THR A 167 -11.39 16.02 -2.24
N LEU A 168 -10.32 15.23 -2.18
CA LEU A 168 -9.12 15.40 -2.99
C LEU A 168 -9.13 14.44 -4.19
N PRO A 169 -9.37 14.93 -5.41
CA PRO A 169 -9.07 14.15 -6.61
C PRO A 169 -7.58 13.80 -6.71
N ASP A 170 -7.30 12.81 -7.54
CA ASP A 170 -5.93 12.44 -7.86
C ASP A 170 -5.15 13.62 -8.44
N ASP A 171 -3.86 13.67 -8.11
CA ASP A 171 -2.92 14.68 -8.62
C ASP A 171 -3.21 16.12 -8.19
N THR A 172 -4.16 16.32 -7.25
CA THR A 172 -4.49 17.65 -6.71
C THR A 172 -3.33 18.22 -5.92
N LEU A 173 -2.97 19.48 -6.19
CA LEU A 173 -2.03 20.27 -5.39
C LEU A 173 -2.78 21.07 -4.33
N VAL A 174 -2.30 21.00 -3.11
CA VAL A 174 -2.74 21.85 -2.00
C VAL A 174 -1.54 22.67 -1.54
N GLU A 175 -1.66 23.97 -1.62
CA GLU A 175 -0.61 24.90 -1.26
C GLU A 175 -0.82 25.45 0.15
N GLY A 176 0.24 25.49 0.94
CA GLY A 176 0.31 26.16 2.22
C GLY A 176 1.46 27.14 2.27
N ASP A 177 1.71 27.70 3.45
CA ASP A 177 2.80 28.62 3.65
C ASP A 177 4.13 27.85 3.77
N GLY A 178 4.92 27.90 2.69
CA GLY A 178 6.22 27.24 2.59
C GLY A 178 6.17 25.73 2.28
N TRP A 179 5.01 25.15 1.98
CA TRP A 179 4.88 23.77 1.57
C TRP A 179 3.78 23.59 0.49
N THR A 180 3.97 22.62 -0.36
CA THR A 180 2.96 22.18 -1.33
C THR A 180 2.85 20.66 -1.25
N ILE A 181 1.64 20.15 -1.10
CA ILE A 181 1.35 18.72 -1.01
C ILE A 181 0.50 18.29 -2.22
N ARG A 182 0.98 17.26 -2.92
CA ARG A 182 0.25 16.61 -4.02
C ARG A 182 -0.43 15.36 -3.53
N THR A 183 -1.70 15.21 -3.83
CA THR A 183 -2.45 13.96 -3.62
C THR A 183 -2.04 12.92 -4.65
N VAL A 184 -1.77 11.71 -4.18
CA VAL A 184 -1.47 10.55 -5.02
C VAL A 184 -2.40 9.44 -4.60
N LEU A 185 -3.48 9.21 -5.34
CA LEU A 185 -4.41 8.14 -4.99
C LEU A 185 -3.72 6.77 -5.10
N THR A 186 -3.80 6.00 -4.05
CA THR A 186 -3.16 4.69 -3.93
C THR A 186 -4.14 3.66 -3.35
N PRO A 187 -5.29 3.42 -4.03
CA PRO A 187 -6.24 2.44 -3.56
C PRO A 187 -5.60 1.05 -3.48
N GLY A 188 -6.16 0.19 -2.65
CA GLY A 188 -5.74 -1.19 -2.52
C GLY A 188 -5.66 -1.70 -1.09
N HIS A 189 -5.06 -0.96 -0.16
CA HIS A 189 -5.18 -1.22 1.28
C HIS A 189 -6.61 -0.93 1.74
N THR A 190 -7.10 0.25 1.42
CA THR A 190 -8.52 0.63 1.39
C THR A 190 -8.85 1.28 0.05
N ALA A 191 -10.14 1.37 -0.30
CA ALA A 191 -10.58 1.99 -1.53
C ALA A 191 -10.31 3.51 -1.58
N ASN A 192 -10.34 4.16 -0.42
CA ASN A 192 -10.14 5.61 -0.29
C ASN A 192 -8.71 5.99 0.13
N HIS A 193 -7.74 5.08 -0.05
CA HIS A 193 -6.37 5.36 0.34
C HIS A 193 -5.68 6.35 -0.60
N ALA A 194 -5.04 7.36 -0.01
CA ALA A 194 -4.20 8.34 -0.68
C ALA A 194 -2.84 8.45 0.02
N ALA A 195 -1.78 8.49 -0.76
CA ALA A 195 -0.46 8.95 -0.33
C ALA A 195 -0.33 10.46 -0.64
N PHE A 196 0.57 11.15 0.06
CA PHE A 196 0.79 12.58 -0.09
C PHE A 196 2.25 12.88 -0.40
N ALA A 197 2.52 13.55 -1.52
CA ALA A 197 3.87 13.93 -1.89
C ALA A 197 4.16 15.37 -1.48
N LEU A 198 5.26 15.59 -0.75
CA LEU A 198 5.76 16.93 -0.45
C LEU A 198 6.60 17.40 -1.64
N GLU A 199 6.02 18.29 -2.45
CA GLU A 199 6.59 18.73 -3.72
C GLU A 199 8.00 19.32 -3.55
N GLY A 200 8.85 19.09 -4.54
CA GLY A 200 10.23 19.58 -4.57
C GLY A 200 11.20 18.86 -3.64
N THR A 201 10.72 17.95 -2.75
CA THR A 201 11.59 17.31 -1.75
C THR A 201 11.94 15.85 -2.06
N GLY A 202 11.11 15.17 -2.85
CA GLY A 202 11.18 13.73 -3.08
C GLY A 202 10.72 12.89 -1.88
N ILE A 203 9.92 13.48 -0.98
CA ILE A 203 9.29 12.81 0.17
C ILE A 203 7.86 12.44 -0.21
N LEU A 204 7.48 11.19 0.08
CA LEU A 204 6.10 10.72 -0.01
C LEU A 204 5.66 10.17 1.35
N PHE A 205 4.58 10.69 1.89
CA PHE A 205 3.87 10.08 3.01
C PHE A 205 3.04 8.92 2.45
N SER A 206 3.57 7.71 2.61
CA SER A 206 3.01 6.49 1.99
C SER A 206 1.89 5.84 2.80
N ALA A 207 1.63 6.35 4.00
CA ALA A 207 0.69 5.78 4.96
C ALA A 207 0.80 4.24 4.99
N ASP A 208 -0.30 3.52 4.82
CA ASP A 208 -0.33 2.06 4.93
C ASP A 208 -0.14 1.32 3.61
N HIS A 209 0.07 2.06 2.51
CA HIS A 209 0.36 1.42 1.22
C HIS A 209 1.76 0.80 1.17
N VAL A 210 2.78 1.47 1.73
CA VAL A 210 4.16 0.97 1.78
C VAL A 210 4.76 1.25 3.16
N MET A 211 5.07 0.19 3.91
CA MET A 211 5.68 0.23 5.24
C MET A 211 7.01 -0.53 5.25
N ALA A 212 8.00 -0.01 5.99
CA ALA A 212 9.34 -0.61 6.06
C ALA A 212 9.37 -1.95 6.84
N TRP A 213 8.47 -2.13 7.82
CA TRP A 213 8.51 -3.22 8.79
C TRP A 213 7.68 -4.46 8.39
N ALA A 214 6.68 -4.30 7.52
CA ALA A 214 5.78 -5.37 7.09
C ALA A 214 5.17 -5.08 5.72
N THR A 215 4.53 -6.09 5.13
CA THR A 215 3.65 -5.88 3.97
C THR A 215 2.35 -5.25 4.41
N SER A 216 1.79 -4.36 3.59
CA SER A 216 0.43 -3.83 3.78
C SER A 216 -0.62 -4.94 3.84
N ILE A 217 -1.66 -4.76 4.63
CA ILE A 217 -2.82 -5.63 4.59
C ILE A 217 -3.69 -5.21 3.40
N VAL A 218 -4.10 -6.19 2.61
CA VAL A 218 -5.09 -6.03 1.54
C VAL A 218 -6.18 -7.04 1.81
N ALA A 219 -7.32 -6.55 2.23
CA ALA A 219 -8.43 -7.40 2.70
C ALA A 219 -9.77 -6.94 2.10
N PRO A 220 -10.41 -7.79 1.29
CA PRO A 220 -11.78 -7.52 0.83
C PRO A 220 -12.77 -7.46 2.00
N PRO A 221 -13.83 -6.65 1.88
CA PRO A 221 -14.23 -5.86 0.73
C PRO A 221 -13.57 -4.48 0.66
N ASP A 222 -12.86 -4.01 1.70
CA ASP A 222 -12.32 -2.65 1.80
C ASP A 222 -11.11 -2.44 0.90
N GLY A 223 -10.28 -3.48 0.75
CA GLY A 223 -9.10 -3.48 -0.09
C GLY A 223 -9.23 -4.41 -1.30
N ALA A 224 -8.42 -4.16 -2.33
CA ALA A 224 -8.36 -4.95 -3.56
C ALA A 224 -6.91 -5.17 -4.01
N MET A 225 -6.55 -6.42 -4.35
CA MET A 225 -5.17 -6.76 -4.73
C MET A 225 -4.78 -6.15 -6.08
N ALA A 226 -5.69 -6.12 -7.04
CA ALA A 226 -5.45 -5.49 -8.34
C ALA A 226 -5.10 -4.00 -8.18
N ASP A 227 -5.88 -3.27 -7.39
CA ASP A 227 -5.68 -1.85 -7.13
C ASP A 227 -4.37 -1.60 -6.37
N TYR A 228 -4.07 -2.44 -5.36
CA TYR A 228 -2.81 -2.37 -4.61
C TYR A 228 -1.60 -2.52 -5.54
N MET A 229 -1.62 -3.50 -6.44
CA MET A 229 -0.53 -3.75 -7.37
C MET A 229 -0.37 -2.63 -8.41
N ALA A 230 -1.48 -2.07 -8.91
CA ALA A 230 -1.47 -0.93 -9.81
C ALA A 230 -0.93 0.34 -9.13
N SER A 231 -1.37 0.61 -7.90
CA SER A 231 -0.88 1.72 -7.07
C SER A 231 0.61 1.59 -6.77
N LEU A 232 1.07 0.37 -6.49
CA LEU A 232 2.51 0.10 -6.26
C LEU A 232 3.34 0.37 -7.53
N ASP A 233 2.84 0.00 -8.71
CA ASP A 233 3.49 0.33 -10.00
C ASP A 233 3.58 1.83 -10.22
N ARG A 234 2.51 2.54 -9.92
CA ARG A 234 2.46 4.01 -9.99
C ARG A 234 3.52 4.65 -9.08
N LEU A 235 3.62 4.20 -7.82
CA LEU A 235 4.62 4.72 -6.88
C LEU A 235 6.05 4.39 -7.31
N ILE A 236 6.31 3.20 -7.86
CA ILE A 236 7.63 2.83 -8.41
C ILE A 236 8.04 3.77 -9.56
N ALA A 237 7.08 4.20 -10.37
CA ALA A 237 7.34 5.10 -11.51
C ALA A 237 7.63 6.55 -11.08
N ARG A 238 7.12 7.00 -9.93
CA ARG A 238 7.30 8.38 -9.43
C ARG A 238 8.76 8.73 -9.11
N GLY A 239 9.53 7.82 -8.52
CA GLY A 239 10.93 8.06 -8.21
C GLY A 239 11.17 8.88 -6.92
N ASP A 240 10.24 8.85 -5.97
CA ASP A 240 10.42 9.45 -4.65
C ASP A 240 11.66 8.86 -3.96
N ARG A 241 12.32 9.66 -3.11
CA ARG A 241 13.59 9.30 -2.47
C ARG A 241 13.45 8.81 -1.04
N LEU A 242 12.35 9.18 -0.39
CA LEU A 242 12.05 8.84 1.00
C LEU A 242 10.56 8.57 1.13
N LEU A 243 10.17 7.40 1.69
CA LEU A 243 8.79 7.20 2.10
C LEU A 243 8.69 7.30 3.61
N LEU A 244 7.63 7.98 4.05
CA LEU A 244 7.25 8.16 5.44
C LEU A 244 5.92 7.42 5.66
N PRO A 245 5.95 6.22 6.26
CA PRO A 245 4.78 5.35 6.38
C PRO A 245 3.90 5.67 7.58
N GLY A 246 2.66 5.18 7.58
CA GLY A 246 1.74 5.24 8.70
C GLY A 246 2.24 4.52 9.95
N HIS A 247 3.09 3.49 9.78
CA HIS A 247 3.65 2.72 10.89
C HIS A 247 5.12 2.40 10.67
N GLY A 248 5.90 2.44 11.76
CA GLY A 248 7.32 2.08 11.75
C GLY A 248 8.24 3.17 11.18
N GLY A 249 9.44 2.79 10.80
CA GLY A 249 10.49 3.67 10.30
C GLY A 249 10.34 4.05 8.83
N PRO A 250 11.15 5.00 8.33
CA PRO A 250 11.14 5.44 6.94
C PRO A 250 11.67 4.37 5.99
N VAL A 251 11.23 4.41 4.72
CA VAL A 251 11.82 3.63 3.63
C VAL A 251 12.81 4.52 2.88
N THR A 252 14.11 4.25 3.05
CA THR A 252 15.19 5.09 2.50
C THR A 252 15.64 4.69 1.09
N ALA A 253 15.24 3.52 0.62
CA ALA A 253 15.46 3.03 -0.73
C ALA A 253 14.13 2.63 -1.40
N PRO A 254 13.21 3.60 -1.65
CA PRO A 254 11.83 3.32 -2.01
C PRO A 254 11.66 2.40 -3.22
N ARG A 255 12.36 2.72 -4.31
CA ARG A 255 12.19 2.02 -5.59
C ARG A 255 12.55 0.54 -5.51
N SER A 256 13.67 0.21 -4.87
CA SER A 256 14.11 -1.18 -4.69
C SER A 256 13.19 -1.92 -3.71
N PHE A 257 12.79 -1.26 -2.62
CA PHE A 257 11.91 -1.83 -1.62
C PHE A 257 10.52 -2.14 -2.21
N MET A 258 9.90 -1.20 -2.94
CA MET A 258 8.61 -1.40 -3.59
C MET A 258 8.65 -2.50 -4.67
N ARG A 259 9.75 -2.61 -5.43
CA ARG A 259 9.97 -3.75 -6.35
C ARG A 259 10.03 -5.07 -5.59
N GLY A 260 10.69 -5.09 -4.43
CA GLY A 260 10.70 -6.25 -3.52
C GLY A 260 9.30 -6.63 -3.04
N LEU A 261 8.49 -5.65 -2.60
CA LEU A 261 7.09 -5.87 -2.23
C LEU A 261 6.28 -6.45 -3.39
N LYS A 262 6.44 -5.89 -4.60
CA LYS A 262 5.76 -6.40 -5.80
C LYS A 262 6.14 -7.84 -6.10
N THR A 263 7.44 -8.16 -6.02
CA THR A 263 7.93 -9.53 -6.21
C THR A 263 7.36 -10.46 -5.14
N HIS A 264 7.34 -10.04 -3.88
CA HIS A 264 6.75 -10.80 -2.78
C HIS A 264 5.26 -11.11 -3.03
N ARG A 265 4.46 -10.14 -3.50
CA ARG A 265 3.05 -10.36 -3.86
C ARG A 265 2.89 -11.36 -5.00
N LYS A 266 3.71 -11.25 -6.06
CA LYS A 266 3.72 -12.21 -7.17
C LYS A 266 4.14 -13.63 -6.74
N MET A 267 5.10 -13.74 -5.83
CA MET A 267 5.46 -15.05 -5.25
C MET A 267 4.30 -15.65 -4.45
N ARG A 268 3.56 -14.82 -3.72
CA ARG A 268 2.37 -15.26 -2.98
C ARG A 268 1.25 -15.72 -3.92
N GLU A 269 1.00 -14.98 -4.99
CA GLU A 269 0.06 -15.36 -6.06
C GLU A 269 0.44 -16.71 -6.67
N ARG A 270 1.73 -16.89 -7.01
CA ARG A 270 2.24 -18.15 -7.56
C ARG A 270 2.03 -19.31 -6.57
N ALA A 271 2.34 -19.11 -5.29
CA ALA A 271 2.13 -20.13 -4.27
C ALA A 271 0.66 -20.53 -4.15
N ILE A 272 -0.28 -19.58 -4.21
CA ILE A 272 -1.72 -19.87 -4.21
C ILE A 272 -2.10 -20.73 -5.42
N LEU A 273 -1.65 -20.37 -6.64
CA LEU A 273 -1.91 -21.15 -7.85
C LEU A 273 -1.32 -22.56 -7.78
N GLU A 274 -0.12 -22.73 -7.23
CA GLU A 274 0.51 -24.04 -7.00
C GLU A 274 -0.32 -24.88 -6.04
N ARG A 275 -0.77 -24.31 -4.91
CA ARG A 275 -1.63 -25.02 -3.94
C ARG A 275 -2.94 -25.48 -4.56
N ILE A 276 -3.58 -24.63 -5.40
CA ILE A 276 -4.80 -25.02 -6.11
C ILE A 276 -4.54 -26.19 -7.07
N ARG A 277 -3.40 -26.22 -7.76
CA ARG A 277 -3.00 -27.34 -8.64
C ARG A 277 -2.75 -28.62 -7.83
N ASP A 278 -2.15 -28.50 -6.64
CA ASP A 278 -1.87 -29.60 -5.71
C ASP A 278 -3.10 -30.08 -4.94
N SER A 279 -4.31 -29.58 -5.26
CA SER A 279 -5.61 -29.97 -4.70
C SER A 279 -6.01 -29.28 -3.40
N ASP A 280 -5.33 -28.27 -2.94
CA ASP A 280 -5.91 -27.38 -1.91
C ASP A 280 -7.00 -26.53 -2.55
N ARG A 281 -8.20 -26.63 -1.99
CA ARG A 281 -9.38 -25.99 -2.58
C ARG A 281 -9.96 -24.88 -1.70
N THR A 282 -9.53 -24.80 -0.47
CA THR A 282 -10.06 -23.84 0.50
C THR A 282 -8.99 -22.86 0.98
N ILE A 283 -9.41 -21.68 1.39
CA ILE A 283 -8.49 -20.67 1.93
C ILE A 283 -7.78 -21.18 3.19
N PRO A 284 -8.44 -21.86 4.15
CA PRO A 284 -7.75 -22.42 5.31
C PRO A 284 -6.62 -23.39 4.95
N ASP A 285 -6.80 -24.26 3.94
CA ASP A 285 -5.76 -25.20 3.50
C ASP A 285 -4.56 -24.45 2.90
N MET A 286 -4.84 -23.46 2.03
CA MET A 286 -3.80 -22.61 1.44
C MET A 286 -3.04 -21.84 2.51
N VAL A 287 -3.72 -21.24 3.50
CA VAL A 287 -3.10 -20.52 4.61
C VAL A 287 -2.20 -21.44 5.41
N LYS A 288 -2.67 -22.61 5.79
CA LYS A 288 -1.89 -23.61 6.54
C LYS A 288 -0.59 -23.98 5.82
N ALA A 289 -0.65 -24.15 4.50
CA ALA A 289 0.52 -24.51 3.70
C ALA A 289 1.48 -23.35 3.46
N ILE A 290 0.96 -22.16 3.12
CA ILE A 290 1.75 -21.00 2.67
C ILE A 290 2.30 -20.19 3.86
N TYR A 291 1.57 -20.16 4.99
CA TYR A 291 1.88 -19.34 6.18
C TYR A 291 2.26 -20.18 7.40
N ARG A 292 2.76 -21.41 7.18
CA ARG A 292 3.13 -22.37 8.25
C ARG A 292 4.07 -21.80 9.32
N ASP A 293 4.95 -20.85 8.92
CA ASP A 293 5.93 -20.22 9.80
C ASP A 293 5.42 -18.89 10.39
N THR A 294 4.15 -18.52 10.12
CA THR A 294 3.50 -17.31 10.63
C THR A 294 2.75 -17.64 11.91
N ASP A 295 2.73 -16.72 12.86
CA ASP A 295 1.96 -16.85 14.11
C ASP A 295 0.48 -17.20 13.78
N PRO A 296 -0.07 -18.30 14.35
CA PRO A 296 -1.44 -18.72 14.09
C PRO A 296 -2.49 -17.63 14.35
N ARG A 297 -2.22 -16.69 15.25
CA ARG A 297 -3.09 -15.54 15.52
C ARG A 297 -3.27 -14.63 14.30
N LEU A 298 -2.34 -14.66 13.35
CA LEU A 298 -2.38 -13.88 12.12
C LEU A 298 -2.99 -14.66 10.94
N HIS A 299 -3.36 -15.94 11.11
CA HIS A 299 -3.92 -16.76 10.02
C HIS A 299 -5.24 -16.21 9.49
N GLY A 300 -6.06 -15.56 10.33
CA GLY A 300 -7.26 -14.85 9.88
C GLY A 300 -6.95 -13.72 8.88
N ALA A 301 -6.00 -12.86 9.21
CA ALA A 301 -5.53 -11.78 8.32
C ALA A 301 -4.85 -12.33 7.06
N ALA A 302 -4.09 -13.44 7.20
CA ALA A 302 -3.51 -14.14 6.06
C ALA A 302 -4.59 -14.68 5.12
N GLY A 303 -5.69 -15.23 5.66
CA GLY A 303 -6.85 -15.70 4.89
C GLY A 303 -7.50 -14.59 4.07
N LEU A 304 -7.68 -13.40 4.64
CA LEU A 304 -8.18 -12.23 3.91
C LEU A 304 -7.22 -11.81 2.80
N SER A 305 -5.91 -11.85 3.04
CA SER A 305 -4.92 -11.57 1.99
C SER A 305 -4.95 -12.62 0.87
N VAL A 306 -5.16 -13.91 1.20
CA VAL A 306 -5.35 -14.97 0.20
C VAL A 306 -6.64 -14.72 -0.59
N LEU A 307 -7.74 -14.35 0.08
CA LEU A 307 -9.00 -13.99 -0.60
C LEU A 307 -8.80 -12.84 -1.58
N ALA A 308 -8.05 -11.79 -1.21
CA ALA A 308 -7.75 -10.67 -2.10
C ALA A 308 -7.02 -11.11 -3.38
N HIS A 309 -6.05 -12.04 -3.26
CA HIS A 309 -5.40 -12.64 -4.42
C HIS A 309 -6.36 -13.49 -5.25
N LEU A 310 -7.23 -14.27 -4.59
CA LEU A 310 -8.20 -15.13 -5.27
C LEU A 310 -9.26 -14.32 -6.03
N GLU A 311 -9.73 -13.20 -5.49
CA GLU A 311 -10.63 -12.29 -6.19
C GLU A 311 -9.99 -11.76 -7.48
N ASP A 312 -8.74 -11.34 -7.45
CA ASP A 312 -7.99 -10.89 -8.62
C ASP A 312 -7.75 -12.04 -9.62
N LEU A 313 -7.38 -13.23 -9.13
CA LEU A 313 -7.16 -14.42 -9.97
C LEU A 313 -8.45 -14.88 -10.67
N VAL A 314 -9.59 -14.83 -9.99
CA VAL A 314 -10.91 -15.16 -10.57
C VAL A 314 -11.29 -14.10 -11.61
N ALA A 315 -11.11 -12.82 -11.31
CA ALA A 315 -11.39 -11.74 -12.25
C ALA A 315 -10.55 -11.85 -13.54
N ARG A 316 -9.31 -12.36 -13.43
CA ARG A 316 -8.42 -12.64 -14.58
C ARG A 316 -8.68 -13.99 -15.25
N GLY A 317 -9.63 -14.80 -14.78
CA GLY A 317 -9.95 -16.11 -15.34
C GLY A 317 -8.87 -17.18 -15.15
N LEU A 318 -8.01 -17.05 -14.14
CA LEU A 318 -6.95 -18.01 -13.82
C LEU A 318 -7.37 -19.06 -12.79
N VAL A 319 -8.42 -18.74 -12.01
CA VAL A 319 -9.02 -19.58 -10.99
C VAL A 319 -10.53 -19.47 -11.14
N ALA A 320 -11.25 -20.57 -10.89
CA ALA A 320 -12.70 -20.59 -10.87
C ALA A 320 -13.22 -20.91 -9.47
N THR A 321 -14.41 -20.42 -9.16
CA THR A 321 -15.17 -20.73 -7.95
C THR A 321 -16.65 -20.77 -8.27
N GLN A 322 -17.44 -21.43 -7.44
CA GLN A 322 -18.89 -21.42 -7.58
C GLN A 322 -19.45 -20.12 -6.99
N GLY A 323 -20.07 -19.29 -7.82
CA GLY A 323 -20.52 -17.96 -7.42
C GLY A 323 -19.39 -16.97 -7.25
N ASP A 324 -19.57 -16.01 -6.35
CA ASP A 324 -18.53 -15.03 -6.02
C ASP A 324 -17.43 -15.62 -5.12
N PRO A 325 -16.17 -15.16 -5.26
CA PRO A 325 -15.12 -15.56 -4.32
C PRO A 325 -15.47 -15.18 -2.88
N ALA A 326 -15.38 -16.14 -1.95
CA ALA A 326 -15.71 -15.95 -0.54
C ALA A 326 -14.66 -16.63 0.36
N ILE A 327 -14.62 -16.22 1.64
CA ILE A 327 -13.63 -16.75 2.59
C ILE A 327 -13.78 -18.26 2.82
N ASP A 328 -15.00 -18.77 2.71
CA ASP A 328 -15.37 -20.18 2.80
C ASP A 328 -15.58 -20.84 1.42
N GLY A 329 -15.23 -20.14 0.35
CA GLY A 329 -15.36 -20.61 -1.02
C GLY A 329 -14.43 -21.77 -1.37
N VAL A 330 -14.80 -22.50 -2.42
CA VAL A 330 -13.99 -23.57 -3.02
C VAL A 330 -13.44 -23.09 -4.35
N PHE A 331 -12.12 -23.19 -4.53
CA PHE A 331 -11.41 -22.68 -5.68
C PHE A 331 -10.76 -23.80 -6.50
N VAL A 332 -10.89 -23.73 -7.81
CA VAL A 332 -10.37 -24.75 -8.74
C VAL A 332 -9.56 -24.09 -9.87
N PRO A 333 -8.58 -24.81 -10.45
CA PRO A 333 -7.88 -24.29 -11.61
C PRO A 333 -8.84 -24.15 -12.79
N VAL A 334 -8.66 -23.12 -13.60
CA VAL A 334 -9.24 -23.07 -14.94
C VAL A 334 -8.36 -23.93 -15.85
N GLY A 335 -8.99 -24.90 -16.55
CA GLY A 335 -8.31 -25.90 -17.38
C GLY A 335 -7.65 -25.29 -18.62
#